data_174feffd390e6193eb67f8d968838019
#
_entry.id   174feffd390e6193eb67f8d968838019
#
_cell.length_a   1.000
_cell.length_b   1.000
_cell.length_c   1.000
_cell.angle_alpha   90.00
_cell.angle_beta   90.00
_cell.angle_gamma   90.00
#
_symmetry.space_group_name_H-M   'P 1'
#
loop_
_entity.id
_entity.type
_entity.pdbx_description
1 polymer ?
#
loop_
_entity_poly.entity_id
_entity_poly.type
_entity_poly.pdbx_seq_one_letter_code
_entity_poly.pdbx_strand_id
1 'polypeptide(L)'
;MVSDAKKELFDCVSKRGFTSEEINRVHRAYDLAEEAHRPQRRKSGEPYILHPIAVAMIVANEIGLGANPICAALLHDVVEDTDHTVKEIREMFGEDVAMLVNVVTKRKADKYETSLQVDNYKQMLQSIHYDIRALLLKLADRLHNMRTLKSMLPHKQLKIASETDYFYAPLAHRLGLYKVKTELENLSFRYRQPNEYNEVKEYITHYVADHAAAAEAWMQPIRDLLAERGIKATVVCEPRSAYSIWAKMREDSISLREVEHIRIVHIVYENWEAMGMNEKEMALFIYSIITGLYTEKPSSMNSYLDVSKDNNYRSLHCKLMGNEGRWMEVHIASTEMMKVSNRGCLVEREHNVERWIDNFRKVLKELAEQQGKSGFMEDVRSTFYEDDIYVFTPKGKMIVLPKGATAIDFAFEIHNKVGEQMKFAVINDKLCSVKTLLQKGDRVRIGTDEVSSIDESWLDHVITYKARAGIRKYLNHHPHKEDNLVLCPICKPIFGDEVIGFRLPDGRTEVHQCHCRKAIEKAAQAGDSIESKVDMTEFEQMAYPIHIHVKSVNKDQLLLTIISLVSERMGLSLGNLQSTIVDDIVSTDFEVYVHSHSEIQELKDAIAALPNVYGLRSY
;
A
#
# COMPACT_ATOMS: atom_id res chain seq x y z
N MET A 1 -41.23 1.61 10.96
CA MET A 1 -39.74 1.52 11.07
C MET A 1 -39.26 0.06 11.12
N VAL A 2 -39.44 -0.73 12.21
CA VAL A 2 -39.01 -2.15 12.23
C VAL A 2 -39.78 -2.96 11.19
N SER A 3 -41.11 -2.79 11.10
CA SER A 3 -41.96 -3.45 10.11
C SER A 3 -41.55 -3.17 8.66
N ASP A 4 -41.16 -1.94 8.37
CA ASP A 4 -40.75 -1.51 7.02
C ASP A 4 -39.39 -2.11 6.68
N ALA A 5 -38.42 -2.05 7.61
CA ALA A 5 -37.10 -2.66 7.45
C ALA A 5 -37.17 -4.20 7.29
N LYS A 6 -38.07 -4.86 8.07
CA LYS A 6 -38.38 -6.28 7.91
C LYS A 6 -38.87 -6.58 6.50
N LYS A 7 -39.86 -5.79 6.02
CA LYS A 7 -40.44 -5.97 4.70
C LYS A 7 -39.38 -5.79 3.61
N GLU A 8 -38.56 -4.74 3.68
CA GLU A 8 -37.46 -4.49 2.73
C GLU A 8 -36.48 -5.68 2.66
N LEU A 9 -36.08 -6.23 3.82
CA LEU A 9 -35.17 -7.37 3.87
C LEU A 9 -35.78 -8.59 3.14
N PHE A 10 -37.04 -8.92 3.42
CA PHE A 10 -37.66 -10.10 2.81
C PHE A 10 -38.04 -9.90 1.34
N ASP A 11 -38.40 -8.71 0.94
CA ASP A 11 -38.58 -8.33 -0.48
C ASP A 11 -37.23 -8.48 -1.24
N CYS A 12 -36.13 -8.10 -0.61
CA CYS A 12 -34.79 -8.28 -1.17
C CYS A 12 -34.43 -9.77 -1.30
N VAL A 13 -34.59 -10.55 -0.24
CA VAL A 13 -34.26 -11.98 -0.19
C VAL A 13 -35.09 -12.75 -1.23
N SER A 14 -36.37 -12.45 -1.35
CA SER A 14 -37.29 -13.10 -2.32
C SER A 14 -36.89 -12.86 -3.78
N LYS A 15 -36.33 -11.69 -4.10
CA LYS A 15 -35.90 -11.34 -5.47
C LYS A 15 -34.57 -11.98 -5.88
N ARG A 16 -33.86 -12.62 -4.97
CA ARG A 16 -32.50 -13.15 -5.22
C ARG A 16 -32.47 -14.58 -5.73
N GLY A 17 -33.62 -15.23 -5.93
CA GLY A 17 -33.72 -16.58 -6.46
C GLY A 17 -33.28 -17.67 -5.45
N PHE A 18 -33.34 -17.39 -4.15
CA PHE A 18 -33.12 -18.38 -3.11
C PHE A 18 -34.24 -19.44 -3.06
N THR A 19 -33.89 -20.63 -2.63
CA THR A 19 -34.87 -21.70 -2.41
C THR A 19 -35.81 -21.33 -1.26
N SER A 20 -37.00 -21.96 -1.23
CA SER A 20 -37.95 -21.75 -0.13
C SER A 20 -37.37 -22.14 1.24
N GLU A 21 -36.47 -23.13 1.29
CA GLU A 21 -35.77 -23.52 2.51
C GLU A 21 -34.80 -22.45 2.99
N GLU A 22 -34.00 -21.84 2.08
CA GLU A 22 -33.10 -20.75 2.39
C GLU A 22 -33.85 -19.51 2.88
N ILE A 23 -34.95 -19.14 2.22
CA ILE A 23 -35.82 -18.04 2.64
C ILE A 23 -36.37 -18.29 4.04
N ASN A 24 -36.89 -19.50 4.32
CA ASN A 24 -37.39 -19.88 5.65
C ASN A 24 -36.28 -19.86 6.71
N ARG A 25 -35.03 -20.21 6.36
CA ARG A 25 -33.88 -20.11 7.26
C ARG A 25 -33.58 -18.65 7.63
N VAL A 26 -33.65 -17.74 6.69
CA VAL A 26 -33.48 -16.28 6.94
C VAL A 26 -34.62 -15.75 7.83
N HIS A 27 -35.89 -16.21 7.61
CA HIS A 27 -37.00 -15.85 8.49
C HIS A 27 -36.74 -16.28 9.94
N ARG A 28 -36.36 -17.54 10.16
CA ARG A 28 -36.03 -18.06 11.50
C ARG A 28 -34.88 -17.30 12.16
N ALA A 29 -33.85 -16.92 11.39
CA ALA A 29 -32.72 -16.12 11.89
C ALA A 29 -33.17 -14.72 12.32
N TYR A 30 -34.05 -14.10 11.53
CA TYR A 30 -34.66 -12.81 11.89
C TYR A 30 -35.50 -12.94 13.19
N ASP A 31 -36.37 -13.92 13.28
CA ASP A 31 -37.28 -14.09 14.43
C ASP A 31 -36.48 -14.33 15.73
N LEU A 32 -35.40 -15.13 15.68
CA LEU A 32 -34.48 -15.30 16.80
C LEU A 32 -33.77 -14.00 17.19
N ALA A 33 -33.26 -13.27 16.21
CA ALA A 33 -32.58 -12.00 16.46
C ALA A 33 -33.52 -10.93 17.01
N GLU A 34 -34.77 -10.87 16.52
CA GLU A 34 -35.80 -9.95 17.03
C GLU A 34 -36.18 -10.26 18.47
N GLU A 35 -36.34 -11.53 18.82
CA GLU A 35 -36.64 -11.96 20.19
C GLU A 35 -35.47 -11.67 21.14
N ALA A 36 -34.25 -12.04 20.76
CA ALA A 36 -33.03 -11.86 21.54
C ALA A 36 -32.73 -10.39 21.85
N HIS A 37 -32.95 -9.51 20.88
CA HIS A 37 -32.67 -8.08 21.01
C HIS A 37 -33.90 -7.24 21.41
N ARG A 38 -35.05 -7.84 21.71
CA ARG A 38 -36.29 -7.12 22.06
C ARG A 38 -36.13 -6.07 23.15
N PRO A 39 -35.40 -6.33 24.29
CA PRO A 39 -35.20 -5.34 25.34
C PRO A 39 -34.14 -4.30 25.01
N GLN A 40 -33.36 -4.50 23.98
CA GLN A 40 -32.17 -3.70 23.69
C GLN A 40 -32.48 -2.50 22.81
N ARG A 41 -31.78 -1.39 23.05
CA ARG A 41 -31.85 -0.17 22.27
C ARG A 41 -30.45 0.29 21.87
N ARG A 42 -30.32 0.87 20.68
CA ARG A 42 -29.09 1.53 20.27
C ARG A 42 -28.92 2.86 21.01
N LYS A 43 -27.73 3.46 20.96
CA LYS A 43 -27.45 4.79 21.55
C LYS A 43 -28.26 5.91 20.92
N SER A 44 -28.78 5.72 19.72
CA SER A 44 -29.74 6.60 19.04
C SER A 44 -31.15 6.50 19.62
N GLY A 45 -31.44 5.51 20.50
CA GLY A 45 -32.77 5.22 21.07
C GLY A 45 -33.61 4.26 20.23
N GLU A 46 -33.19 3.90 19.02
CA GLU A 46 -33.89 2.97 18.13
C GLU A 46 -33.80 1.50 18.61
N PRO A 47 -34.79 0.64 18.24
CA PRO A 47 -34.70 -0.79 18.51
C PRO A 47 -33.42 -1.41 17.94
N TYR A 48 -32.74 -2.24 18.74
CA TYR A 48 -31.43 -2.80 18.35
C TYR A 48 -31.50 -3.63 17.07
N ILE A 49 -32.61 -4.36 16.85
CA ILE A 49 -32.83 -5.25 15.70
C ILE A 49 -32.65 -4.54 14.32
N LEU A 50 -32.80 -3.21 14.28
CA LEU A 50 -32.57 -2.44 13.05
C LEU A 50 -31.12 -2.54 12.55
N HIS A 51 -30.15 -2.76 13.47
CA HIS A 51 -28.75 -2.97 13.10
C HIS A 51 -28.51 -4.30 12.37
N PRO A 52 -28.83 -5.47 12.94
CA PRO A 52 -28.71 -6.73 12.24
C PRO A 52 -29.44 -6.76 10.89
N ILE A 53 -30.65 -6.15 10.82
CA ILE A 53 -31.37 -6.01 9.53
C ILE A 53 -30.54 -5.22 8.52
N ALA A 54 -30.02 -4.06 8.92
CA ALA A 54 -29.23 -3.21 8.02
C ALA A 54 -27.93 -3.89 7.58
N VAL A 55 -27.24 -4.62 8.48
CA VAL A 55 -26.06 -5.42 8.13
C VAL A 55 -26.44 -6.53 7.14
N ALA A 56 -27.54 -7.24 7.38
CA ALA A 56 -28.05 -8.26 6.47
C ALA A 56 -28.41 -7.69 5.09
N MET A 57 -28.97 -6.48 5.02
CA MET A 57 -29.25 -5.77 3.77
C MET A 57 -27.95 -5.40 3.00
N ILE A 58 -26.91 -4.94 3.70
CA ILE A 58 -25.60 -4.67 3.09
C ILE A 58 -25.02 -5.97 2.51
N VAL A 59 -25.04 -7.05 3.30
CA VAL A 59 -24.59 -8.38 2.90
C VAL A 59 -25.34 -8.89 1.67
N ALA A 60 -26.65 -8.71 1.64
CA ALA A 60 -27.51 -9.15 0.55
C ALA A 60 -27.35 -8.29 -0.72
N ASN A 61 -27.48 -6.97 -0.62
CA ASN A 61 -27.59 -6.08 -1.77
C ASN A 61 -26.25 -5.50 -2.25
N GLU A 62 -25.40 -5.09 -1.30
CA GLU A 62 -24.19 -4.34 -1.66
C GLU A 62 -23.02 -5.32 -1.89
N ILE A 63 -22.90 -6.35 -1.05
CA ILE A 63 -21.84 -7.37 -1.19
C ILE A 63 -22.30 -8.53 -2.07
N GLY A 64 -23.56 -8.95 -1.94
CA GLY A 64 -24.15 -9.97 -2.81
C GLY A 64 -23.99 -11.42 -2.33
N LEU A 65 -23.82 -11.66 -1.03
CA LEU A 65 -23.64 -13.00 -0.45
C LEU A 65 -24.94 -13.82 -0.38
N GLY A 66 -24.81 -15.14 -0.19
CA GLY A 66 -25.91 -16.11 -0.11
C GLY A 66 -26.69 -16.07 1.21
N ALA A 67 -27.62 -17.02 1.37
CA ALA A 67 -28.54 -17.08 2.51
C ALA A 67 -27.83 -17.31 3.86
N ASN A 68 -26.81 -18.19 3.94
CA ASN A 68 -26.10 -18.46 5.19
C ASN A 68 -25.35 -17.22 5.75
N PRO A 69 -24.60 -16.43 4.96
CA PRO A 69 -24.07 -15.14 5.42
C PRO A 69 -25.13 -14.14 5.84
N ILE A 70 -26.32 -14.11 5.19
CA ILE A 70 -27.44 -13.26 5.60
C ILE A 70 -27.95 -13.68 6.97
N CYS A 71 -28.12 -14.99 7.22
CA CYS A 71 -28.46 -15.52 8.55
C CYS A 71 -27.39 -15.14 9.59
N ALA A 72 -26.10 -15.29 9.24
CA ALA A 72 -25.01 -14.93 10.14
C ALA A 72 -24.98 -13.41 10.44
N ALA A 73 -25.32 -12.57 9.46
CA ALA A 73 -25.46 -11.12 9.66
C ALA A 73 -26.60 -10.76 10.62
N LEU A 74 -27.72 -11.48 10.57
CA LEU A 74 -28.83 -11.30 11.52
C LEU A 74 -28.47 -11.77 12.94
N LEU A 75 -27.61 -12.77 13.07
CA LEU A 75 -27.30 -13.46 14.33
C LEU A 75 -25.96 -13.05 14.96
N HIS A 76 -25.16 -12.16 14.32
CA HIS A 76 -23.78 -11.91 14.74
C HIS A 76 -23.67 -11.33 16.15
N ASP A 77 -24.60 -10.45 16.55
CA ASP A 77 -24.62 -9.84 17.88
C ASP A 77 -25.44 -10.67 18.90
N VAL A 78 -26.22 -11.65 18.47
CA VAL A 78 -27.03 -12.49 19.35
C VAL A 78 -26.13 -13.24 20.35
N VAL A 79 -25.01 -13.80 19.89
CA VAL A 79 -24.04 -14.51 20.74
C VAL A 79 -23.17 -13.56 21.56
N GLU A 80 -22.92 -12.33 21.06
CA GLU A 80 -22.10 -11.33 21.77
C GLU A 80 -22.85 -10.64 22.91
N ASP A 81 -24.12 -10.29 22.67
CA ASP A 81 -24.90 -9.38 23.51
C ASP A 81 -26.08 -10.06 24.25
N THR A 82 -26.26 -11.38 24.12
CA THR A 82 -27.31 -12.15 24.79
C THR A 82 -26.78 -13.47 25.38
N ASP A 83 -27.66 -14.27 25.99
CA ASP A 83 -27.28 -15.54 26.61
C ASP A 83 -27.18 -16.70 25.61
N HIS A 84 -27.48 -16.49 24.34
CA HIS A 84 -27.37 -17.50 23.31
C HIS A 84 -25.93 -17.89 23.00
N THR A 85 -25.74 -19.20 22.78
CA THR A 85 -24.41 -19.77 22.53
C THR A 85 -24.22 -20.16 21.05
N VAL A 86 -22.95 -20.20 20.59
CA VAL A 86 -22.62 -20.72 19.25
C VAL A 86 -23.12 -22.14 19.04
N LYS A 87 -23.20 -22.94 20.11
CA LYS A 87 -23.71 -24.31 20.05
C LYS A 87 -25.21 -24.35 19.67
N GLU A 88 -26.01 -23.48 20.26
CA GLU A 88 -27.44 -23.36 19.93
C GLU A 88 -27.61 -22.86 18.48
N ILE A 89 -26.81 -21.91 18.04
CA ILE A 89 -26.84 -21.45 16.64
C ILE A 89 -26.49 -22.60 15.69
N ARG A 90 -25.52 -23.46 16.05
CA ARG A 90 -25.16 -24.64 15.27
C ARG A 90 -26.30 -25.62 15.15
N GLU A 91 -27.01 -25.92 16.24
CA GLU A 91 -28.15 -26.82 16.27
C GLU A 91 -29.35 -26.30 15.46
N MET A 92 -29.56 -24.97 15.46
CA MET A 92 -30.70 -24.34 14.79
C MET A 92 -30.46 -24.00 13.31
N PHE A 93 -29.25 -23.63 12.93
CA PHE A 93 -28.94 -23.08 11.60
C PHE A 93 -27.83 -23.82 10.86
N GLY A 94 -27.21 -24.82 11.49
CA GLY A 94 -26.14 -25.64 10.91
C GLY A 94 -24.73 -25.07 11.12
N GLU A 95 -23.73 -25.89 10.76
CA GLU A 95 -22.31 -25.60 11.00
C GLU A 95 -21.82 -24.33 10.29
N ASP A 96 -22.26 -24.13 9.05
CA ASP A 96 -21.79 -23.00 8.22
C ASP A 96 -22.19 -21.65 8.83
N VAL A 97 -23.43 -21.48 9.26
CA VAL A 97 -23.90 -20.26 9.94
C VAL A 97 -23.21 -20.08 11.29
N ALA A 98 -23.11 -21.15 12.08
CA ALA A 98 -22.50 -21.12 13.41
C ALA A 98 -21.00 -20.74 13.33
N MET A 99 -20.27 -21.27 12.33
CA MET A 99 -18.88 -20.91 12.08
C MET A 99 -18.74 -19.43 11.76
N LEU A 100 -19.56 -18.91 10.83
CA LEU A 100 -19.54 -17.49 10.48
C LEU A 100 -19.81 -16.59 11.69
N VAL A 101 -20.86 -16.92 12.48
CA VAL A 101 -21.19 -16.17 13.71
C VAL A 101 -20.03 -16.22 14.71
N ASN A 102 -19.46 -17.39 14.98
CA ASN A 102 -18.34 -17.57 15.92
C ASN A 102 -17.11 -16.72 15.55
N VAL A 103 -16.81 -16.66 14.27
CA VAL A 103 -15.67 -15.88 13.74
C VAL A 103 -15.91 -14.37 13.85
N VAL A 104 -17.17 -13.95 13.69
CA VAL A 104 -17.54 -12.52 13.74
C VAL A 104 -17.69 -12.02 15.17
N THR A 105 -18.03 -12.89 16.11
CA THR A 105 -18.20 -12.57 17.54
C THR A 105 -16.85 -12.23 18.19
N LYS A 106 -16.78 -11.10 18.88
CA LYS A 106 -15.58 -10.71 19.64
C LYS A 106 -15.41 -11.62 20.86
N ARG A 107 -14.23 -12.20 21.05
CA ARG A 107 -13.92 -12.90 22.30
C ARG A 107 -13.85 -11.87 23.43
N LYS A 108 -14.56 -12.11 24.53
CA LYS A 108 -14.40 -11.34 25.77
C LYS A 108 -12.95 -11.49 26.22
N ALA A 109 -12.24 -10.37 26.33
CA ALA A 109 -10.82 -10.34 26.63
C ALA A 109 -10.54 -10.98 28.00
N ASP A 110 -9.72 -12.03 28.01
CA ASP A 110 -8.97 -12.39 29.21
C ASP A 110 -7.92 -11.29 29.47
N LYS A 111 -7.81 -10.89 30.74
CA LYS A 111 -7.00 -9.79 31.24
C LYS A 111 -5.50 -10.03 31.02
N TYR A 112 -4.94 -9.66 29.85
CA TYR A 112 -3.51 -9.38 29.72
C TYR A 112 -3.26 -8.29 28.69
N GLU A 113 -2.45 -7.31 29.10
CA GLU A 113 -2.12 -6.04 28.47
C GLU A 113 -1.15 -6.21 27.28
N THR A 114 -1.68 -6.29 26.09
CA THR A 114 -1.01 -5.79 24.88
C THR A 114 -2.12 -5.30 23.97
N SER A 115 -1.94 -4.18 23.28
CA SER A 115 -3.01 -3.41 22.64
C SER A 115 -4.15 -4.28 22.09
N LEU A 116 -5.26 -4.35 22.82
CA LEU A 116 -6.52 -5.07 22.49
C LEU A 116 -6.96 -4.92 21.01
N GLN A 117 -6.51 -3.87 20.34
CA GLN A 117 -6.80 -3.59 18.94
C GLN A 117 -5.98 -4.47 17.99
N VAL A 118 -4.69 -4.59 18.22
CA VAL A 118 -3.79 -5.42 17.37
C VAL A 118 -4.21 -6.88 17.45
N ASP A 119 -4.61 -7.35 18.64
CA ASP A 119 -5.05 -8.73 18.84
C ASP A 119 -6.41 -9.00 18.18
N ASN A 120 -7.34 -8.04 18.21
CA ASN A 120 -8.61 -8.14 17.49
C ASN A 120 -8.39 -8.17 15.98
N TYR A 121 -7.45 -7.38 15.45
CA TYR A 121 -7.10 -7.41 14.03
C TYR A 121 -6.41 -8.70 13.63
N LYS A 122 -5.48 -9.21 14.45
CA LYS A 122 -4.84 -10.51 14.23
C LYS A 122 -5.86 -11.63 14.22
N GLN A 123 -6.79 -11.64 15.17
CA GLN A 123 -7.86 -12.64 15.23
C GLN A 123 -8.78 -12.56 14.00
N MET A 124 -9.11 -11.33 13.55
CA MET A 124 -9.89 -11.15 12.35
C MET A 124 -9.13 -11.64 11.10
N LEU A 125 -7.82 -11.33 10.99
CA LEU A 125 -6.98 -11.83 9.90
C LEU A 125 -6.82 -13.36 9.95
N GLN A 126 -6.68 -13.95 11.14
CA GLN A 126 -6.67 -15.41 11.31
C GLN A 126 -7.99 -16.06 10.92
N SER A 127 -9.11 -15.39 11.16
CA SER A 127 -10.43 -15.90 10.80
C SER A 127 -10.63 -16.08 9.28
N ILE A 128 -9.93 -15.30 8.48
CA ILE A 128 -9.90 -15.39 7.01
C ILE A 128 -9.29 -16.72 6.54
N HIS A 129 -8.43 -17.30 7.36
CA HIS A 129 -7.87 -18.62 7.08
C HIS A 129 -8.97 -19.69 6.98
N TYR A 130 -10.08 -19.48 7.68
CA TYR A 130 -11.22 -20.36 7.67
C TYR A 130 -12.23 -19.99 6.59
N ASP A 131 -12.63 -18.70 6.49
CA ASP A 131 -13.64 -18.29 5.52
C ASP A 131 -13.63 -16.77 5.25
N ILE A 132 -13.47 -16.37 3.98
CA ILE A 132 -13.48 -14.97 3.56
C ILE A 132 -14.83 -14.27 3.82
N ARG A 133 -15.94 -15.03 3.86
CA ARG A 133 -17.28 -14.49 4.13
C ARG A 133 -17.38 -13.84 5.50
N ALA A 134 -16.64 -14.33 6.49
CA ALA A 134 -16.58 -13.74 7.82
C ALA A 134 -16.01 -12.30 7.77
N LEU A 135 -14.99 -12.06 6.94
CA LEU A 135 -14.41 -10.74 6.73
C LEU A 135 -15.41 -9.78 6.08
N LEU A 136 -16.16 -10.29 5.10
CA LEU A 136 -17.18 -9.51 4.40
C LEU A 136 -18.34 -9.12 5.33
N LEU A 137 -18.70 -10.01 6.27
CA LEU A 137 -19.64 -9.69 7.34
C LEU A 137 -19.12 -8.56 8.24
N LYS A 138 -17.85 -8.63 8.64
CA LYS A 138 -17.20 -7.55 9.44
C LYS A 138 -17.14 -6.21 8.69
N LEU A 139 -16.92 -6.24 7.37
CA LEU A 139 -16.98 -5.02 6.55
C LEU A 139 -18.41 -4.46 6.48
N ALA A 140 -19.44 -5.32 6.36
CA ALA A 140 -20.83 -4.90 6.38
C ALA A 140 -21.23 -4.27 7.72
N ASP A 141 -20.84 -4.91 8.85
CA ASP A 141 -21.03 -4.38 10.20
C ASP A 141 -20.33 -3.02 10.34
N ARG A 142 -19.06 -2.93 9.96
CA ARG A 142 -18.31 -1.67 10.01
C ARG A 142 -18.96 -0.57 9.19
N LEU A 143 -19.40 -0.87 7.97
CA LEU A 143 -20.06 0.10 7.10
C LEU A 143 -21.34 0.64 7.75
N HIS A 144 -22.19 -0.23 8.29
CA HIS A 144 -23.39 0.22 9.00
C HIS A 144 -23.06 1.04 10.25
N ASN A 145 -22.06 0.63 11.03
CA ASN A 145 -21.59 1.37 12.18
C ASN A 145 -21.08 2.77 11.80
N MET A 146 -20.39 2.91 10.67
CA MET A 146 -19.95 4.21 10.14
C MET A 146 -21.11 5.09 9.68
N ARG A 147 -22.14 4.51 9.04
CA ARG A 147 -23.37 5.22 8.63
C ARG A 147 -24.13 5.79 9.84
N THR A 148 -24.09 5.09 10.96
CA THR A 148 -24.81 5.47 12.21
C THR A 148 -23.92 6.13 13.27
N LEU A 149 -22.68 6.48 12.94
CA LEU A 149 -21.66 6.93 13.88
C LEU A 149 -21.97 8.27 14.58
N LYS A 150 -22.88 9.07 14.00
CA LYS A 150 -23.30 10.40 14.52
C LYS A 150 -23.79 10.35 15.96
N SER A 151 -24.41 9.26 16.40
CA SER A 151 -24.95 9.07 17.76
C SER A 151 -23.88 8.79 18.85
N MET A 152 -22.63 8.62 18.46
CA MET A 152 -21.54 8.31 19.36
C MET A 152 -20.84 9.57 19.87
N LEU A 153 -20.14 9.46 21.01
CA LEU A 153 -19.32 10.55 21.55
C LEU A 153 -18.15 10.90 20.62
N PRO A 154 -17.73 12.17 20.51
CA PRO A 154 -16.71 12.62 19.54
C PRO A 154 -15.40 11.82 19.58
N HIS A 155 -14.87 11.49 20.77
CA HIS A 155 -13.64 10.70 20.90
C HIS A 155 -13.81 9.28 20.37
N LYS A 156 -15.01 8.68 20.48
CA LYS A 156 -15.33 7.37 19.91
C LYS A 156 -15.53 7.45 18.40
N GLN A 157 -16.13 8.55 17.91
CA GLN A 157 -16.26 8.82 16.48
C GLN A 157 -14.87 8.86 15.83
N LEU A 158 -13.94 9.65 16.39
CA LEU A 158 -12.58 9.77 15.88
C LEU A 158 -11.84 8.42 15.89
N LYS A 159 -11.94 7.66 16.99
CA LYS A 159 -11.32 6.33 17.09
C LYS A 159 -11.83 5.38 16.02
N ILE A 160 -13.15 5.22 15.90
CA ILE A 160 -13.78 4.30 14.95
C ILE A 160 -13.50 4.72 13.51
N ALA A 161 -13.53 6.03 13.22
CA ALA A 161 -13.21 6.57 11.90
C ALA A 161 -11.73 6.34 11.54
N SER A 162 -10.80 6.52 12.48
CA SER A 162 -9.38 6.25 12.26
C SER A 162 -9.10 4.77 12.00
N GLU A 163 -9.72 3.87 12.79
CA GLU A 163 -9.63 2.42 12.55
C GLU A 163 -10.18 2.04 11.17
N THR A 164 -11.27 2.68 10.75
CA THR A 164 -11.92 2.42 9.47
C THR A 164 -11.04 2.84 8.31
N ASP A 165 -10.46 4.03 8.35
CA ASP A 165 -9.56 4.56 7.34
C ASP A 165 -8.28 3.75 7.23
N TYR A 166 -7.76 3.32 8.37
CA TYR A 166 -6.46 2.65 8.44
C TYR A 166 -6.51 1.18 8.08
N PHE A 167 -7.64 0.52 8.30
CA PHE A 167 -7.74 -0.93 8.16
C PHE A 167 -8.89 -1.38 7.25
N TYR A 168 -10.13 -0.95 7.52
CA TYR A 168 -11.30 -1.51 6.81
C TYR A 168 -11.45 -0.99 5.38
N ALA A 169 -11.13 0.28 5.13
CA ALA A 169 -11.20 0.83 3.78
C ALA A 169 -10.11 0.23 2.86
N PRO A 170 -8.82 0.09 3.29
CA PRO A 170 -7.82 -0.66 2.55
C PRO A 170 -8.22 -2.10 2.28
N LEU A 171 -8.79 -2.76 3.28
CA LEU A 171 -9.26 -4.13 3.14
C LEU A 171 -10.37 -4.27 2.10
N ALA A 172 -11.36 -3.36 2.12
CA ALA A 172 -12.42 -3.31 1.11
C ALA A 172 -11.85 -3.05 -0.29
N HIS A 173 -10.81 -2.21 -0.41
CA HIS A 173 -10.08 -1.98 -1.65
C HIS A 173 -9.45 -3.27 -2.18
N ARG A 174 -8.74 -4.00 -1.34
CA ARG A 174 -8.07 -5.25 -1.72
C ARG A 174 -9.07 -6.35 -2.12
N LEU A 175 -10.26 -6.36 -1.50
CA LEU A 175 -11.34 -7.27 -1.84
C LEU A 175 -12.13 -6.87 -3.09
N GLY A 176 -11.81 -5.75 -3.73
CA GLY A 176 -12.49 -5.24 -4.90
C GLY A 176 -13.87 -4.66 -4.62
N LEU A 177 -14.21 -4.41 -3.36
CA LEU A 177 -15.49 -3.82 -2.96
C LEU A 177 -15.45 -2.29 -3.08
N TYR A 178 -15.38 -1.80 -4.33
CA TYR A 178 -15.08 -0.39 -4.61
C TYR A 178 -16.10 0.59 -3.98
N LYS A 179 -17.40 0.27 -4.02
CA LYS A 179 -18.45 1.10 -3.38
C LYS A 179 -18.26 1.17 -1.87
N VAL A 180 -18.08 0.01 -1.23
CA VAL A 180 -17.87 -0.09 0.22
C VAL A 180 -16.60 0.69 0.63
N LYS A 181 -15.50 0.49 -0.11
CA LYS A 181 -14.24 1.21 0.09
C LYS A 181 -14.46 2.73 0.04
N THR A 182 -15.04 3.22 -1.05
CA THR A 182 -15.24 4.67 -1.28
C THR A 182 -16.15 5.28 -0.21
N GLU A 183 -17.17 4.58 0.22
CA GLU A 183 -18.07 5.06 1.28
C GLU A 183 -17.36 5.06 2.65
N LEU A 184 -16.60 4.01 3.00
CA LEU A 184 -15.82 3.95 4.24
C LEU A 184 -14.79 5.08 4.32
N GLU A 185 -14.06 5.35 3.24
CA GLU A 185 -13.11 6.46 3.15
C GLU A 185 -13.81 7.81 3.35
N ASN A 186 -14.92 8.02 2.65
CA ASN A 186 -15.64 9.29 2.71
C ASN A 186 -16.28 9.54 4.09
N LEU A 187 -16.84 8.49 4.72
CA LEU A 187 -17.35 8.57 6.09
C LEU A 187 -16.22 8.78 7.10
N SER A 188 -15.07 8.11 6.94
CA SER A 188 -13.91 8.30 7.80
C SER A 188 -13.37 9.73 7.71
N PHE A 189 -13.25 10.27 6.52
CA PHE A 189 -12.83 11.65 6.27
C PHE A 189 -13.78 12.65 6.96
N ARG A 190 -15.09 12.45 6.86
CA ARG A 190 -16.11 13.29 7.50
C ARG A 190 -15.92 13.42 9.01
N TYR A 191 -15.53 12.33 9.72
CA TYR A 191 -15.37 12.33 11.16
C TYR A 191 -13.95 12.69 11.63
N ARG A 192 -12.95 12.46 10.80
CA ARG A 192 -11.54 12.76 11.14
C ARG A 192 -11.18 14.23 10.87
N GLN A 193 -11.71 14.78 9.78
CA GLN A 193 -11.41 16.14 9.29
C GLN A 193 -12.71 16.83 8.84
N PRO A 194 -13.61 17.13 9.77
CA PRO A 194 -14.95 17.62 9.45
C PRO A 194 -14.96 18.96 8.70
N ASN A 195 -14.03 19.86 9.01
CA ASN A 195 -13.95 21.16 8.36
C ASN A 195 -13.56 21.01 6.89
N GLU A 196 -12.48 20.31 6.61
CA GLU A 196 -12.01 20.03 5.24
C GLU A 196 -13.05 19.23 4.45
N TYR A 197 -13.68 18.24 5.08
CA TYR A 197 -14.77 17.48 4.47
C TYR A 197 -15.94 18.37 4.05
N ASN A 198 -16.39 19.28 4.92
CA ASN A 198 -17.52 20.16 4.63
C ASN A 198 -17.17 21.14 3.51
N GLU A 199 -15.97 21.73 3.53
CA GLU A 199 -15.48 22.63 2.47
C GLU A 199 -15.48 21.93 1.10
N VAL A 200 -14.87 20.76 1.00
CA VAL A 200 -14.81 20.00 -0.24
C VAL A 200 -16.20 19.56 -0.69
N LYS A 201 -17.05 19.10 0.23
CA LYS A 201 -18.42 18.67 -0.07
C LYS A 201 -19.30 19.82 -0.59
N GLU A 202 -19.20 20.99 0.04
CA GLU A 202 -19.94 22.19 -0.36
C GLU A 202 -19.50 22.63 -1.77
N TYR A 203 -18.20 22.66 -2.00
CA TYR A 203 -17.65 22.95 -3.33
C TYR A 203 -18.16 21.98 -4.40
N ILE A 204 -18.15 20.68 -4.14
CA ILE A 204 -18.67 19.65 -5.07
C ILE A 204 -20.15 19.93 -5.35
N THR A 205 -20.94 20.23 -4.32
CA THR A 205 -22.39 20.43 -4.46
C THR A 205 -22.69 21.64 -5.36
N HIS A 206 -22.02 22.76 -5.13
CA HIS A 206 -22.16 23.95 -5.97
C HIS A 206 -21.65 23.69 -7.39
N TYR A 207 -20.46 23.11 -7.54
CA TYR A 207 -19.89 22.78 -8.85
C TYR A 207 -20.82 21.88 -9.67
N VAL A 208 -21.40 20.86 -9.05
CA VAL A 208 -22.34 19.95 -9.73
C VAL A 208 -23.60 20.67 -10.19
N ALA A 209 -24.13 21.56 -9.36
CA ALA A 209 -25.34 22.35 -9.71
C ALA A 209 -25.06 23.34 -10.85
N ASP A 210 -23.98 24.10 -10.75
CA ASP A 210 -23.62 25.14 -11.73
C ASP A 210 -23.31 24.56 -13.12
N HIS A 211 -22.75 23.34 -13.18
CA HIS A 211 -22.30 22.70 -14.43
C HIS A 211 -23.21 21.55 -14.89
N ALA A 212 -24.40 21.37 -14.29
CA ALA A 212 -25.31 20.27 -14.63
C ALA A 212 -25.77 20.31 -16.08
N ALA A 213 -26.20 21.48 -16.54
CA ALA A 213 -26.70 21.67 -17.92
C ALA A 213 -25.58 21.50 -18.96
N ALA A 214 -24.38 21.99 -18.68
CA ALA A 214 -23.22 21.84 -19.56
C ALA A 214 -22.77 20.36 -19.68
N ALA A 215 -22.80 19.62 -18.58
CA ALA A 215 -22.48 18.20 -18.60
C ALA A 215 -23.52 17.39 -19.38
N GLU A 216 -24.81 17.70 -19.22
CA GLU A 216 -25.87 17.01 -19.95
C GLU A 216 -25.79 17.30 -21.46
N ALA A 217 -25.55 18.57 -21.83
CA ALA A 217 -25.33 18.95 -23.22
C ALA A 217 -24.11 18.28 -23.85
N TRP A 218 -23.06 18.00 -23.05
CA TRP A 218 -21.89 17.31 -23.51
C TRP A 218 -22.11 15.79 -23.64
N MET A 219 -22.91 15.17 -22.78
CA MET A 219 -23.22 13.74 -22.85
C MET A 219 -24.23 13.38 -23.93
N GLN A 220 -25.14 14.29 -24.29
CA GLN A 220 -26.25 14.01 -25.23
C GLN A 220 -25.73 13.53 -26.60
N PRO A 221 -24.74 14.18 -27.26
CA PRO A 221 -24.19 13.70 -28.53
C PRO A 221 -23.61 12.30 -28.45
N ILE A 222 -23.03 11.93 -27.29
CA ILE A 222 -22.53 10.56 -27.07
C ILE A 222 -23.68 9.57 -27.06
N ARG A 223 -24.76 9.86 -26.33
CA ARG A 223 -25.94 8.98 -26.28
C ARG A 223 -26.59 8.81 -27.66
N ASP A 224 -26.75 9.91 -28.40
CA ASP A 224 -27.34 9.90 -29.72
C ASP A 224 -26.51 9.05 -30.70
N LEU A 225 -25.19 9.23 -30.70
CA LEU A 225 -24.30 8.51 -31.59
C LEU A 225 -24.19 7.01 -31.22
N LEU A 226 -24.21 6.66 -29.92
CA LEU A 226 -24.24 5.26 -29.49
C LEU A 226 -25.57 4.60 -29.88
N ALA A 227 -26.67 5.29 -29.73
CA ALA A 227 -28.02 4.80 -30.14
C ALA A 227 -28.12 4.61 -31.66
N GLU A 228 -27.59 5.56 -32.46
CA GLU A 228 -27.52 5.46 -33.92
C GLU A 228 -26.75 4.23 -34.38
N ARG A 229 -25.67 3.87 -33.64
CA ARG A 229 -24.86 2.68 -33.89
C ARG A 229 -25.47 1.38 -33.33
N GLY A 230 -26.66 1.44 -32.73
CA GLY A 230 -27.34 0.29 -32.15
C GLY A 230 -26.73 -0.19 -30.81
N ILE A 231 -25.86 0.61 -30.17
CA ILE A 231 -25.23 0.28 -28.93
C ILE A 231 -26.15 0.67 -27.77
N LYS A 232 -26.57 -0.31 -26.97
CA LYS A 232 -27.29 -0.06 -25.74
C LYS A 232 -26.30 0.33 -24.63
N ALA A 233 -26.30 1.59 -24.25
CA ALA A 233 -25.41 2.09 -23.20
C ALA A 233 -26.11 3.14 -22.34
N THR A 234 -25.80 3.13 -21.05
CA THR A 234 -26.17 4.18 -20.10
C THR A 234 -25.00 5.13 -19.94
N VAL A 235 -25.23 6.43 -20.17
CA VAL A 235 -24.22 7.48 -20.02
C VAL A 235 -24.63 8.39 -18.88
N VAL A 236 -23.87 8.37 -17.77
CA VAL A 236 -24.14 9.14 -16.56
C VAL A 236 -22.89 9.88 -16.09
N CYS A 237 -23.10 11.07 -15.50
CA CYS A 237 -22.01 11.86 -14.93
C CYS A 237 -22.16 11.92 -13.42
N GLU A 238 -21.20 11.37 -12.70
CA GLU A 238 -21.21 11.31 -11.23
C GLU A 238 -20.08 12.15 -10.63
N PRO A 239 -20.30 12.83 -9.49
CA PRO A 239 -19.23 13.51 -8.79
C PRO A 239 -18.31 12.50 -8.11
N ARG A 240 -17.02 12.84 -8.02
CA ARG A 240 -16.09 12.12 -7.16
C ARG A 240 -16.45 12.31 -5.68
N SER A 241 -16.06 11.35 -4.84
CA SER A 241 -16.22 11.49 -3.40
C SER A 241 -15.35 12.63 -2.85
N ALA A 242 -15.80 13.26 -1.75
CA ALA A 242 -15.04 14.33 -1.11
C ALA A 242 -13.64 13.85 -0.69
N TYR A 243 -13.53 12.61 -0.20
CA TYR A 243 -12.24 12.00 0.13
C TYR A 243 -11.32 11.89 -1.10
N SER A 244 -11.83 11.43 -2.24
CA SER A 244 -11.04 11.27 -3.46
C SER A 244 -10.46 12.60 -3.97
N ILE A 245 -11.25 13.67 -3.87
CA ILE A 245 -10.81 15.03 -4.26
C ILE A 245 -9.77 15.54 -3.26
N TRP A 246 -10.03 15.42 -1.98
CA TRP A 246 -9.11 15.82 -0.93
C TRP A 246 -7.77 15.06 -1.00
N ALA A 247 -7.80 13.75 -1.23
CA ALA A 247 -6.61 12.93 -1.40
C ALA A 247 -5.78 13.41 -2.60
N LYS A 248 -6.44 13.75 -3.72
CA LYS A 248 -5.79 14.28 -4.91
C LYS A 248 -5.14 15.64 -4.66
N MET A 249 -5.82 16.55 -3.93
CA MET A 249 -5.24 17.84 -3.53
C MET A 249 -3.95 17.66 -2.73
N ARG A 250 -3.91 16.66 -1.83
CA ARG A 250 -2.73 16.35 -1.00
C ARG A 250 -1.61 15.70 -1.80
N GLU A 251 -1.94 14.73 -2.65
CA GLU A 251 -0.98 14.01 -3.49
C GLU A 251 -0.25 14.96 -4.46
N ASP A 252 -1.02 15.82 -5.15
CA ASP A 252 -0.49 16.74 -6.17
C ASP A 252 -0.07 18.09 -5.58
N SER A 253 -0.30 18.34 -4.27
CA SER A 253 -0.08 19.64 -3.61
C SER A 253 -0.78 20.82 -4.30
N ILE A 254 -2.03 20.59 -4.76
CA ILE A 254 -2.85 21.57 -5.48
C ILE A 254 -4.04 22.05 -4.62
N SER A 255 -4.56 23.22 -4.93
CA SER A 255 -5.77 23.74 -4.30
C SER A 255 -7.04 23.07 -4.86
N LEU A 256 -8.15 23.16 -4.11
CA LEU A 256 -9.45 22.60 -4.52
C LEU A 256 -9.94 23.12 -5.89
N ARG A 257 -9.62 24.37 -6.24
CA ARG A 257 -9.99 24.97 -7.53
C ARG A 257 -9.18 24.45 -8.71
N GLU A 258 -8.00 23.94 -8.45
CA GLU A 258 -7.08 23.37 -9.46
C GLU A 258 -7.36 21.89 -9.75
N VAL A 259 -8.23 21.24 -8.97
CA VAL A 259 -8.61 19.86 -9.26
C VAL A 259 -9.43 19.81 -10.56
N GLU A 260 -8.84 19.23 -11.60
CA GLU A 260 -9.45 19.18 -12.94
C GLU A 260 -10.68 18.27 -13.03
N HIS A 261 -10.69 17.17 -12.26
CA HIS A 261 -11.65 16.07 -12.44
C HIS A 261 -12.58 15.93 -11.23
N ILE A 262 -13.52 16.87 -11.07
CA ILE A 262 -14.56 16.82 -10.02
C ILE A 262 -15.62 15.76 -10.33
N ARG A 263 -15.82 15.43 -11.62
CA ARG A 263 -16.81 14.49 -12.12
C ARG A 263 -16.17 13.41 -12.98
N ILE A 264 -16.85 12.27 -13.06
CA ILE A 264 -16.52 11.16 -13.96
C ILE A 264 -17.77 10.85 -14.79
N VAL A 265 -17.58 10.67 -16.08
CA VAL A 265 -18.61 10.17 -16.98
C VAL A 265 -18.46 8.67 -17.11
N HIS A 266 -19.48 7.93 -16.74
CA HIS A 266 -19.56 6.49 -16.90
C HIS A 266 -20.38 6.14 -18.13
N ILE A 267 -19.79 5.36 -19.04
CA ILE A 267 -20.45 4.74 -20.18
C ILE A 267 -20.53 3.26 -19.89
N VAL A 268 -21.73 2.80 -19.51
CA VAL A 268 -21.99 1.40 -19.16
C VAL A 268 -22.77 0.76 -20.31
N TYR A 269 -22.14 -0.14 -21.04
CA TYR A 269 -22.72 -0.76 -22.22
C TYR A 269 -23.20 -2.19 -21.96
N GLU A 270 -24.16 -2.59 -22.79
CA GLU A 270 -24.77 -3.92 -22.87
C GLU A 270 -24.70 -4.45 -24.30
N ASN A 271 -25.26 -5.62 -24.55
CA ASN A 271 -25.53 -6.21 -25.87
C ASN A 271 -24.33 -6.42 -26.82
N TRP A 272 -23.11 -6.50 -26.32
CA TRP A 272 -21.92 -6.73 -27.16
C TRP A 272 -21.98 -8.05 -27.93
N GLU A 273 -22.55 -9.09 -27.36
CA GLU A 273 -22.73 -10.39 -28.00
C GLU A 273 -23.66 -10.31 -29.21
N ALA A 274 -24.74 -9.53 -29.11
CA ALA A 274 -25.69 -9.31 -30.21
C ALA A 274 -25.06 -8.57 -31.40
N MET A 275 -23.93 -7.88 -31.17
CA MET A 275 -23.15 -7.19 -32.20
C MET A 275 -21.96 -8.05 -32.72
N GLY A 276 -21.84 -9.29 -32.25
CA GLY A 276 -20.74 -10.20 -32.63
C GLY A 276 -19.38 -9.78 -32.09
N MET A 277 -19.34 -9.01 -31.01
CA MET A 277 -18.14 -8.50 -30.36
C MET A 277 -17.96 -9.14 -28.99
N ASN A 278 -16.71 -9.22 -28.51
CA ASN A 278 -16.46 -9.48 -27.10
C ASN A 278 -16.47 -8.17 -26.29
N GLU A 279 -16.46 -8.28 -24.95
CA GLU A 279 -16.50 -7.11 -24.06
C GLU A 279 -15.40 -6.10 -24.36
N LYS A 280 -14.17 -6.55 -24.58
CA LYS A 280 -13.03 -5.67 -24.88
C LYS A 280 -13.17 -4.96 -26.21
N GLU A 281 -13.59 -5.69 -27.25
CA GLU A 281 -13.83 -5.11 -28.58
C GLU A 281 -14.89 -4.02 -28.52
N MET A 282 -15.96 -4.24 -27.79
CA MET A 282 -17.02 -3.22 -27.60
C MET A 282 -16.50 -1.99 -26.85
N ALA A 283 -15.72 -2.16 -25.79
CA ALA A 283 -15.12 -1.02 -25.07
C ALA A 283 -14.22 -0.17 -25.97
N LEU A 284 -13.38 -0.82 -26.78
CA LEU A 284 -12.49 -0.16 -27.75
C LEU A 284 -13.28 0.50 -28.90
N PHE A 285 -14.37 -0.11 -29.33
CA PHE A 285 -15.25 0.46 -30.34
C PHE A 285 -15.94 1.73 -29.83
N ILE A 286 -16.51 1.69 -28.61
CA ILE A 286 -17.08 2.87 -27.97
C ILE A 286 -16.02 3.97 -27.81
N TYR A 287 -14.82 3.61 -27.36
CA TYR A 287 -13.70 4.55 -27.25
C TYR A 287 -13.39 5.23 -28.60
N SER A 288 -13.33 4.47 -29.70
CA SER A 288 -13.12 5.01 -31.04
C SER A 288 -14.24 5.99 -31.45
N ILE A 289 -15.49 5.70 -31.10
CA ILE A 289 -16.63 6.57 -31.38
C ILE A 289 -16.51 7.92 -30.65
N ILE A 290 -16.24 7.89 -29.33
CA ILE A 290 -16.20 9.11 -28.51
C ILE A 290 -14.95 9.96 -28.78
N THR A 291 -13.84 9.35 -29.15
CA THR A 291 -12.63 10.09 -29.55
C THR A 291 -12.74 10.68 -30.96
N GLY A 292 -13.64 10.16 -31.78
CA GLY A 292 -14.05 10.80 -33.03
C GLY A 292 -14.94 12.02 -32.81
N LEU A 293 -15.66 12.09 -31.66
CA LEU A 293 -16.55 13.19 -31.31
C LEU A 293 -15.83 14.31 -30.53
N TYR A 294 -14.93 13.94 -29.62
CA TYR A 294 -14.21 14.86 -28.73
C TYR A 294 -12.71 14.64 -28.77
N THR A 295 -11.95 15.72 -28.66
CA THR A 295 -10.48 15.66 -28.60
C THR A 295 -10.02 14.98 -27.32
N GLU A 296 -9.19 13.96 -27.45
CA GLU A 296 -8.58 13.28 -26.31
C GLU A 296 -7.32 14.02 -25.80
N LYS A 297 -7.15 14.05 -24.48
CA LYS A 297 -5.88 14.47 -23.86
C LYS A 297 -4.78 13.47 -24.22
N PRO A 298 -3.65 13.90 -24.82
CA PRO A 298 -2.56 12.98 -25.19
C PRO A 298 -2.14 12.06 -24.03
N SER A 299 -1.96 10.78 -24.33
CA SER A 299 -1.54 9.76 -23.36
C SER A 299 -2.47 9.57 -22.15
N SER A 300 -3.75 9.93 -22.29
CA SER A 300 -4.73 9.80 -21.19
C SER A 300 -5.41 8.43 -21.14
N MET A 301 -5.34 7.66 -22.21
CA MET A 301 -5.93 6.32 -22.26
C MET A 301 -5.25 5.37 -21.30
N ASN A 302 -6.03 4.80 -20.39
CA ASN A 302 -5.60 3.73 -19.48
C ASN A 302 -6.55 2.54 -19.64
N SER A 303 -6.04 1.43 -20.17
CA SER A 303 -6.82 0.21 -20.34
C SER A 303 -6.56 -0.77 -19.19
N TYR A 304 -7.61 -1.09 -18.45
CA TYR A 304 -7.65 -2.15 -17.44
C TYR A 304 -8.46 -3.37 -17.95
N LEU A 305 -8.57 -3.54 -19.28
CA LEU A 305 -9.39 -4.58 -19.90
C LEU A 305 -8.67 -5.93 -19.93
N ASP A 306 -7.35 -5.92 -20.24
CA ASP A 306 -6.52 -7.14 -20.33
C ASP A 306 -5.83 -7.48 -19.01
N VAL A 307 -5.45 -6.44 -18.30
CA VAL A 307 -4.77 -6.52 -17.01
C VAL A 307 -5.73 -5.90 -16.00
N SER A 308 -6.61 -6.75 -15.46
CA SER A 308 -7.41 -6.32 -14.32
C SER A 308 -6.49 -5.89 -13.20
N LYS A 309 -6.86 -4.83 -12.48
CA LYS A 309 -6.23 -4.56 -11.17
C LYS A 309 -6.31 -5.84 -10.32
N ASP A 310 -5.43 -6.01 -9.35
CA ASP A 310 -5.45 -7.16 -8.42
C ASP A 310 -6.81 -7.41 -7.75
N ASN A 311 -7.70 -6.43 -7.78
CA ASN A 311 -9.07 -6.49 -7.30
C ASN A 311 -10.12 -6.80 -8.39
N ASN A 312 -9.70 -7.34 -9.54
CA ASN A 312 -10.53 -7.64 -10.71
C ASN A 312 -11.27 -6.44 -11.33
N TYR A 313 -10.87 -5.20 -11.01
CA TYR A 313 -11.44 -4.02 -11.64
C TYR A 313 -11.08 -3.98 -13.12
N ARG A 314 -12.10 -3.90 -13.99
CA ARG A 314 -11.96 -3.83 -15.46
C ARG A 314 -12.72 -2.62 -15.99
N SER A 315 -12.04 -1.78 -16.75
CA SER A 315 -12.63 -0.60 -17.42
C SER A 315 -11.60 0.00 -18.38
N LEU A 316 -12.05 0.80 -19.34
CA LEU A 316 -11.18 1.66 -20.14
C LEU A 316 -11.40 3.10 -19.69
N HIS A 317 -10.35 3.81 -19.37
CA HIS A 317 -10.38 5.20 -18.96
C HIS A 317 -9.73 6.09 -20.01
N CYS A 318 -10.31 7.25 -20.26
CA CYS A 318 -9.71 8.30 -21.09
C CYS A 318 -10.16 9.69 -20.59
N LYS A 319 -9.52 10.74 -21.09
CA LYS A 319 -9.87 12.12 -20.78
C LYS A 319 -10.17 12.85 -22.07
N LEU A 320 -11.39 13.38 -22.17
CA LEU A 320 -11.87 14.07 -23.35
C LEU A 320 -12.11 15.56 -23.05
N MET A 321 -11.97 16.42 -24.07
CA MET A 321 -12.22 17.84 -23.94
C MET A 321 -13.73 18.11 -23.72
N GLY A 322 -14.03 18.77 -22.64
CA GLY A 322 -15.38 19.24 -22.34
C GLY A 322 -15.70 20.60 -22.98
N ASN A 323 -16.97 20.98 -23.01
CA ASN A 323 -17.45 22.22 -23.61
C ASN A 323 -16.86 23.50 -22.97
N GLU A 324 -16.37 23.41 -21.73
CA GLU A 324 -15.83 24.54 -20.98
C GLU A 324 -14.28 24.61 -21.02
N GLY A 325 -13.64 23.89 -21.95
CA GLY A 325 -12.19 23.81 -22.04
C GLY A 325 -11.52 23.02 -20.91
N ARG A 326 -12.29 22.21 -20.17
CA ARG A 326 -11.82 21.32 -19.10
C ARG A 326 -11.83 19.88 -19.54
N TRP A 327 -10.91 19.09 -19.04
CA TRP A 327 -10.86 17.65 -19.32
C TRP A 327 -11.94 16.92 -18.52
N MET A 328 -12.76 16.13 -19.21
CA MET A 328 -13.75 15.21 -18.64
C MET A 328 -13.14 13.81 -18.59
N GLU A 329 -13.12 13.20 -17.42
CA GLU A 329 -12.69 11.82 -17.27
C GLU A 329 -13.85 10.89 -17.62
N VAL A 330 -13.61 9.94 -18.52
CA VAL A 330 -14.59 8.98 -19.03
C VAL A 330 -14.15 7.56 -18.72
N HIS A 331 -15.05 6.79 -18.11
CA HIS A 331 -14.87 5.36 -17.83
C HIS A 331 -15.83 4.55 -18.69
N ILE A 332 -15.32 3.62 -19.47
CA ILE A 332 -16.09 2.75 -20.35
C ILE A 332 -16.02 1.33 -19.79
N ALA A 333 -17.15 0.75 -19.45
CA ALA A 333 -17.24 -0.59 -18.89
C ALA A 333 -18.54 -1.29 -19.32
N SER A 334 -18.55 -2.62 -19.37
CA SER A 334 -19.79 -3.39 -19.52
C SER A 334 -20.58 -3.44 -18.20
N THR A 335 -21.85 -3.81 -18.29
CA THR A 335 -22.67 -4.10 -17.10
C THR A 335 -22.05 -5.19 -16.22
N GLU A 336 -21.40 -6.18 -16.81
CA GLU A 336 -20.73 -7.25 -16.06
C GLU A 336 -19.46 -6.73 -15.38
N MET A 337 -18.62 -5.95 -16.05
CA MET A 337 -17.47 -5.27 -15.45
C MET A 337 -17.87 -4.39 -14.27
N MET A 338 -18.99 -3.66 -14.39
CA MET A 338 -19.52 -2.83 -13.30
C MET A 338 -20.03 -3.67 -12.13
N LYS A 339 -20.65 -4.84 -12.40
CA LYS A 339 -21.04 -5.77 -11.32
C LYS A 339 -19.84 -6.29 -10.56
N VAL A 340 -18.78 -6.70 -11.28
CA VAL A 340 -17.51 -7.14 -10.68
C VAL A 340 -16.87 -6.02 -9.86
N SER A 341 -16.80 -4.81 -10.38
CA SER A 341 -16.26 -3.63 -9.67
C SER A 341 -17.05 -3.28 -8.39
N ASN A 342 -18.34 -3.57 -8.35
CA ASN A 342 -19.20 -3.27 -7.19
C ASN A 342 -19.21 -4.38 -6.15
N ARG A 343 -19.12 -5.66 -6.57
CA ARG A 343 -19.26 -6.85 -5.72
C ARG A 343 -17.92 -7.54 -5.41
N GLY A 344 -16.84 -7.08 -6.01
CA GLY A 344 -15.50 -7.58 -5.77
C GLY A 344 -15.28 -9.03 -6.28
N CYS A 345 -14.30 -9.70 -5.68
CA CYS A 345 -13.84 -11.03 -6.06
C CYS A 345 -14.87 -12.17 -5.94
N LEU A 346 -16.10 -11.87 -5.50
CA LEU A 346 -17.15 -12.88 -5.25
C LEU A 346 -18.00 -13.19 -6.49
N VAL A 347 -17.89 -12.43 -7.57
CA VAL A 347 -18.77 -12.56 -8.75
C VAL A 347 -18.36 -13.71 -9.67
N GLU A 348 -17.07 -14.02 -9.74
CA GLU A 348 -16.56 -15.07 -10.63
C GLU A 348 -15.87 -16.19 -9.84
N ARG A 349 -16.47 -17.38 -9.83
CA ARG A 349 -15.86 -18.62 -9.33
C ARG A 349 -14.92 -19.26 -10.37
N GLU A 350 -14.13 -18.47 -11.09
CA GLU A 350 -13.13 -19.03 -11.98
C GLU A 350 -11.80 -19.29 -11.26
N HIS A 351 -11.00 -20.22 -11.76
CA HIS A 351 -9.73 -20.71 -11.18
C HIS A 351 -8.73 -19.62 -10.74
N ASN A 352 -8.86 -18.40 -11.25
CA ASN A 352 -8.01 -17.27 -10.89
C ASN A 352 -8.37 -16.66 -9.54
N VAL A 353 -9.64 -16.68 -9.14
CA VAL A 353 -10.12 -16.13 -7.85
C VAL A 353 -9.67 -17.02 -6.69
N GLU A 354 -9.69 -18.34 -6.83
CA GLU A 354 -9.18 -19.23 -5.78
C GLU A 354 -7.69 -19.02 -5.55
N ARG A 355 -6.90 -18.88 -6.61
CA ARG A 355 -5.46 -18.57 -6.50
C ARG A 355 -5.21 -17.21 -5.84
N TRP A 356 -6.01 -16.21 -6.16
CA TRP A 356 -5.94 -14.90 -5.52
C TRP A 356 -6.31 -14.97 -4.04
N ILE A 357 -7.40 -15.66 -3.69
CA ILE A 357 -7.80 -15.89 -2.29
C ILE A 357 -6.69 -16.63 -1.53
N ASP A 358 -6.06 -17.63 -2.13
CA ASP A 358 -4.96 -18.38 -1.50
C ASP A 358 -3.71 -17.52 -1.31
N ASN A 359 -3.37 -16.67 -2.27
CA ASN A 359 -2.29 -15.72 -2.12
C ASN A 359 -2.60 -14.67 -1.04
N PHE A 360 -3.82 -14.16 -1.03
CA PHE A 360 -4.29 -13.24 -0.01
C PHE A 360 -4.28 -13.86 1.39
N ARG A 361 -4.73 -15.12 1.53
CA ARG A 361 -4.63 -15.90 2.78
C ARG A 361 -3.19 -16.05 3.25
N LYS A 362 -2.25 -16.32 2.35
CA LYS A 362 -0.81 -16.42 2.69
C LYS A 362 -0.29 -15.11 3.27
N VAL A 363 -0.54 -14.00 2.59
CA VAL A 363 -0.14 -12.66 3.04
C VAL A 363 -0.74 -12.34 4.41
N LEU A 364 -2.02 -12.65 4.62
CA LEU A 364 -2.69 -12.39 5.90
C LEU A 364 -2.18 -13.30 7.02
N LYS A 365 -1.87 -14.56 6.73
CA LYS A 365 -1.25 -15.49 7.69
C LYS A 365 0.12 -14.97 8.13
N GLU A 366 0.93 -14.54 7.19
CA GLU A 366 2.25 -13.98 7.46
C GLU A 366 2.17 -12.68 8.28
N LEU A 367 1.20 -11.80 7.98
CA LEU A 367 0.92 -10.61 8.80
C LEU A 367 0.46 -10.98 10.23
N ALA A 368 -0.39 -12.01 10.39
CA ALA A 368 -0.89 -12.45 11.68
C ALA A 368 0.19 -13.11 12.57
N GLU A 369 1.18 -13.77 11.97
CA GLU A 369 2.30 -14.42 12.66
C GLU A 369 3.35 -13.43 13.19
N GLN A 370 3.31 -12.16 12.78
CA GLN A 370 4.21 -11.12 13.30
C GLN A 370 3.81 -10.69 14.72
N GLN A 371 4.36 -11.37 15.72
CA GLN A 371 4.13 -11.04 17.12
C GLN A 371 4.92 -9.79 17.56
N GLY A 372 4.19 -8.77 18.07
CA GLY A 372 4.75 -7.75 18.99
C GLY A 372 5.64 -6.66 18.38
N LYS A 373 5.74 -6.48 17.05
CA LYS A 373 6.61 -5.45 16.43
C LYS A 373 5.85 -4.15 16.17
N SER A 374 6.48 -3.02 16.52
CA SER A 374 6.10 -1.69 16.02
C SER A 374 6.13 -1.71 14.49
N GLY A 375 5.06 -1.27 13.81
CA GLY A 375 4.97 -1.27 12.35
C GLY A 375 3.92 -2.22 11.76
N PHE A 376 3.31 -3.13 12.54
CA PHE A 376 2.27 -4.04 12.04
C PHE A 376 1.14 -3.33 11.28
N MET A 377 0.69 -2.18 11.78
CA MET A 377 -0.39 -1.41 11.16
C MET A 377 0.06 -0.72 9.85
N GLU A 378 1.33 -0.31 9.76
CA GLU A 378 1.92 0.24 8.54
C GLU A 378 2.13 -0.85 7.49
N ASP A 379 2.55 -2.04 7.90
CA ASP A 379 2.68 -3.20 7.02
C ASP A 379 1.31 -3.63 6.45
N VAL A 380 0.23 -3.59 7.27
CA VAL A 380 -1.15 -3.82 6.82
C VAL A 380 -1.57 -2.77 5.80
N ARG A 381 -1.31 -1.48 6.07
CA ARG A 381 -1.68 -0.39 5.17
C ARG A 381 -0.95 -0.49 3.83
N SER A 382 0.37 -0.65 3.83
CA SER A 382 1.16 -0.76 2.60
C SER A 382 0.75 -1.97 1.76
N THR A 383 0.35 -3.06 2.41
CA THR A 383 -0.11 -4.28 1.71
C THR A 383 -1.47 -4.10 1.02
N PHE A 384 -2.33 -3.19 1.52
CA PHE A 384 -3.72 -3.09 1.05
C PHE A 384 -4.06 -1.85 0.24
N TYR A 385 -3.26 -0.77 0.28
CA TYR A 385 -3.72 0.55 -0.16
C TYR A 385 -3.09 1.09 -1.44
N GLU A 386 -2.07 0.47 -2.02
CA GLU A 386 -1.36 1.11 -3.12
C GLU A 386 -1.92 0.73 -4.49
N ASP A 387 -2.01 1.74 -5.37
CA ASP A 387 -2.25 1.51 -6.80
C ASP A 387 -1.15 0.60 -7.34
N ASP A 388 -1.55 -0.54 -7.89
CA ASP A 388 -0.61 -1.53 -8.40
C ASP A 388 0.00 -1.08 -9.74
N ILE A 389 1.30 -1.30 -9.88
CA ILE A 389 2.02 -1.23 -11.14
C ILE A 389 2.27 -2.64 -11.66
N TYR A 390 2.23 -2.81 -12.96
CA TYR A 390 2.66 -4.06 -13.59
C TYR A 390 4.00 -3.85 -14.29
N VAL A 391 4.92 -4.76 -14.01
CA VAL A 391 6.26 -4.79 -14.58
C VAL A 391 6.52 -6.16 -15.19
N PHE A 392 7.47 -6.26 -16.10
CA PHE A 392 7.68 -7.47 -16.87
C PHE A 392 9.06 -8.06 -16.63
N THR A 393 9.15 -9.38 -16.50
CA THR A 393 10.42 -10.09 -16.58
C THR A 393 10.94 -10.08 -18.02
N PRO A 394 12.23 -10.36 -18.29
CA PRO A 394 12.77 -10.47 -19.66
C PRO A 394 12.07 -11.53 -20.53
N LYS A 395 11.43 -12.52 -19.91
CA LYS A 395 10.64 -13.56 -20.58
C LYS A 395 9.18 -13.17 -20.83
N GLY A 396 8.82 -11.90 -20.56
CA GLY A 396 7.45 -11.38 -20.75
C GLY A 396 6.45 -11.80 -19.65
N LYS A 397 6.89 -12.44 -18.55
CA LYS A 397 6.01 -12.72 -17.42
C LYS A 397 5.71 -11.42 -16.69
N MET A 398 4.44 -11.09 -16.55
CA MET A 398 3.97 -9.94 -15.81
C MET A 398 4.04 -10.21 -14.29
N ILE A 399 4.49 -9.21 -13.55
CA ILE A 399 4.50 -9.17 -12.09
C ILE A 399 3.81 -7.89 -11.66
N VAL A 400 2.89 -8.01 -10.73
CA VAL A 400 2.13 -6.90 -10.16
C VAL A 400 2.78 -6.50 -8.85
N LEU A 401 3.04 -5.21 -8.68
CA LEU A 401 3.67 -4.63 -7.50
C LEU A 401 2.92 -3.36 -7.10
N PRO A 402 2.92 -2.98 -5.81
CA PRO A 402 2.40 -1.69 -5.38
C PRO A 402 3.14 -0.53 -6.06
N LYS A 403 2.45 0.57 -6.32
CA LYS A 403 3.09 1.82 -6.79
C LYS A 403 4.11 2.30 -5.75
N GLY A 404 5.31 2.64 -6.18
CA GLY A 404 6.42 2.98 -5.29
C GLY A 404 7.35 1.79 -4.98
N ALA A 405 7.04 0.59 -5.50
CA ALA A 405 7.92 -0.57 -5.39
C ALA A 405 9.26 -0.33 -6.10
N THR A 406 10.30 -0.88 -5.52
CA THR A 406 11.66 -0.83 -6.05
C THR A 406 12.06 -2.12 -6.77
N ALA A 407 13.22 -2.13 -7.39
CA ALA A 407 13.77 -3.36 -7.97
C ALA A 407 14.04 -4.44 -6.90
N ILE A 408 14.22 -4.06 -5.62
CA ILE A 408 14.32 -5.01 -4.50
C ILE A 408 12.98 -5.73 -4.31
N ASP A 409 11.86 -4.99 -4.28
CA ASP A 409 10.52 -5.57 -4.17
C ASP A 409 10.26 -6.58 -5.28
N PHE A 410 10.62 -6.21 -6.51
CA PHE A 410 10.50 -7.09 -7.68
C PHE A 410 11.33 -8.38 -7.55
N ALA A 411 12.57 -8.28 -7.04
CA ALA A 411 13.45 -9.42 -6.88
C ALA A 411 12.89 -10.44 -5.88
N PHE A 412 12.40 -9.96 -4.74
CA PHE A 412 11.75 -10.81 -3.73
C PHE A 412 10.41 -11.38 -4.23
N GLU A 413 9.70 -10.66 -5.10
CA GLU A 413 8.46 -11.18 -5.69
C GLU A 413 8.71 -12.34 -6.65
N ILE A 414 9.83 -12.34 -7.38
CA ILE A 414 10.25 -13.48 -8.19
C ILE A 414 10.56 -14.69 -7.28
N HIS A 415 11.50 -14.53 -6.35
CA HIS A 415 11.92 -15.58 -5.43
C HIS A 415 12.81 -15.00 -4.32
N ASN A 416 12.66 -15.46 -3.06
CA ASN A 416 13.49 -14.98 -1.95
C ASN A 416 14.99 -15.06 -2.23
N LYS A 417 15.46 -16.16 -2.82
CA LYS A 417 16.89 -16.33 -3.18
C LYS A 417 17.37 -15.28 -4.19
N VAL A 418 16.50 -14.84 -5.12
CA VAL A 418 16.85 -13.79 -6.09
C VAL A 418 16.98 -12.45 -5.38
N GLY A 419 16.07 -12.16 -4.44
CA GLY A 419 16.17 -10.97 -3.57
C GLY A 419 17.41 -10.97 -2.70
N GLU A 420 17.73 -12.12 -2.07
CA GLU A 420 18.90 -12.26 -1.19
C GLU A 420 20.24 -12.09 -1.92
N GLN A 421 20.32 -12.52 -3.17
CA GLN A 421 21.53 -12.51 -4.01
C GLN A 421 21.59 -11.34 -5.00
N MET A 422 20.66 -10.39 -4.93
CA MET A 422 20.59 -9.27 -5.84
C MET A 422 21.78 -8.31 -5.68
N LYS A 423 22.40 -7.91 -6.79
CA LYS A 423 23.49 -6.92 -6.85
C LYS A 423 23.10 -5.66 -7.62
N PHE A 424 22.41 -5.81 -8.73
CA PHE A 424 21.99 -4.70 -9.57
C PHE A 424 20.70 -5.04 -10.32
N ALA A 425 20.03 -4.02 -10.83
CA ALA A 425 18.88 -4.17 -11.71
C ALA A 425 19.19 -3.61 -13.10
N VAL A 426 18.59 -4.19 -14.14
CA VAL A 426 18.54 -3.61 -15.48
C VAL A 426 17.08 -3.35 -15.80
N ILE A 427 16.73 -2.08 -15.93
CA ILE A 427 15.36 -1.61 -16.18
C ILE A 427 15.34 -0.98 -17.58
N ASN A 428 14.51 -1.54 -18.48
CA ASN A 428 14.42 -1.08 -19.87
C ASN A 428 15.80 -0.95 -20.54
N ASP A 429 16.63 -2.00 -20.36
CA ASP A 429 18.01 -2.12 -20.87
C ASP A 429 19.02 -1.10 -20.29
N LYS A 430 18.67 -0.37 -19.21
CA LYS A 430 19.58 0.51 -18.48
C LYS A 430 19.98 -0.13 -17.16
N LEU A 431 21.26 -0.08 -16.83
CA LEU A 431 21.76 -0.50 -15.52
C LEU A 431 21.30 0.51 -14.45
N CYS A 432 20.68 0.02 -13.41
CA CYS A 432 20.09 0.82 -12.34
C CYS A 432 20.45 0.26 -10.96
N SER A 433 20.38 1.12 -9.96
CA SER A 433 20.48 0.73 -8.56
C SER A 433 19.34 -0.22 -8.17
N VAL A 434 19.59 -1.10 -7.21
CA VAL A 434 18.56 -1.96 -6.60
C VAL A 434 17.44 -1.17 -5.95
N LYS A 435 17.72 0.05 -5.49
CA LYS A 435 16.79 0.99 -4.85
C LYS A 435 15.95 1.81 -5.84
N THR A 436 16.10 1.59 -7.15
CA THR A 436 15.37 2.34 -8.18
C THR A 436 13.89 2.01 -8.14
N LEU A 437 13.06 3.06 -8.10
CA LEU A 437 11.60 2.96 -8.17
C LEU A 437 11.17 2.47 -9.55
N LEU A 438 10.28 1.48 -9.56
CA LEU A 438 9.73 0.90 -10.78
C LEU A 438 8.50 1.67 -11.25
N GLN A 439 8.31 1.72 -12.57
CA GLN A 439 7.16 2.33 -13.21
C GLN A 439 6.33 1.29 -13.96
N LYS A 440 5.07 1.64 -14.21
CA LYS A 440 4.16 0.79 -14.97
C LYS A 440 4.71 0.51 -16.37
N GLY A 441 4.81 -0.78 -16.71
CA GLY A 441 5.30 -1.22 -18.02
C GLY A 441 6.81 -1.51 -18.08
N ASP A 442 7.56 -1.27 -17.00
CA ASP A 442 8.99 -1.53 -16.96
C ASP A 442 9.32 -3.00 -17.20
N ARG A 443 10.37 -3.24 -18.00
CA ARG A 443 10.99 -4.56 -18.17
C ARG A 443 12.21 -4.65 -17.27
N VAL A 444 12.15 -5.54 -16.27
CA VAL A 444 13.12 -5.60 -15.18
C VAL A 444 13.87 -6.94 -15.21
N ARG A 445 15.20 -6.86 -15.23
CA ARG A 445 16.12 -7.99 -15.05
C ARG A 445 16.97 -7.77 -13.83
N ILE A 446 17.05 -8.79 -12.97
CA ILE A 446 17.87 -8.76 -11.77
C ILE A 446 19.20 -9.46 -12.05
N GLY A 447 20.28 -8.79 -11.72
CA GLY A 447 21.60 -9.40 -11.66
C GLY A 447 21.87 -9.91 -10.24
N THR A 448 22.29 -11.17 -10.13
CA THR A 448 22.55 -11.84 -8.86
C THR A 448 24.02 -12.25 -8.75
N ASP A 449 24.51 -12.38 -7.54
CA ASP A 449 25.82 -12.93 -7.19
C ASP A 449 25.63 -14.05 -6.16
N GLU A 450 26.62 -14.93 -6.00
CA GLU A 450 26.56 -16.00 -5.01
C GLU A 450 26.60 -15.47 -3.57
N VAL A 451 27.21 -14.30 -3.37
CA VAL A 451 27.28 -13.61 -2.08
C VAL A 451 26.09 -12.68 -1.92
N SER A 452 25.37 -12.83 -0.82
CA SER A 452 24.27 -11.90 -0.48
C SER A 452 24.79 -10.50 -0.21
N SER A 453 24.02 -9.48 -0.62
CA SER A 453 24.33 -8.06 -0.43
C SER A 453 23.26 -7.32 0.36
N ILE A 454 22.43 -8.04 1.12
CA ILE A 454 21.39 -7.43 1.94
C ILE A 454 22.01 -6.64 3.07
N ASP A 455 21.61 -5.38 3.20
CA ASP A 455 21.84 -4.56 4.36
C ASP A 455 20.54 -4.00 4.96
N GLU A 456 20.59 -3.52 6.19
CA GLU A 456 19.43 -3.03 6.92
C GLU A 456 18.77 -1.82 6.22
N SER A 457 19.54 -0.98 5.51
CA SER A 457 19.01 0.18 4.77
C SER A 457 18.04 -0.20 3.66
N TRP A 458 18.01 -1.45 3.22
CA TRP A 458 17.02 -1.90 2.24
C TRP A 458 15.60 -1.83 2.75
N LEU A 459 15.39 -1.93 4.08
CA LEU A 459 14.08 -1.82 4.71
C LEU A 459 13.41 -0.46 4.50
N ASP A 460 14.22 0.60 4.33
CA ASP A 460 13.73 1.96 4.08
C ASP A 460 13.28 2.17 2.62
N HIS A 461 13.68 1.27 1.72
CA HIS A 461 13.44 1.39 0.28
C HIS A 461 12.45 0.36 -0.28
N VAL A 462 11.93 -0.54 0.55
CA VAL A 462 10.96 -1.56 0.14
C VAL A 462 9.59 -1.27 0.73
N ILE A 463 8.57 -1.54 -0.06
CA ILE A 463 7.18 -1.35 0.36
C ILE A 463 6.40 -2.67 0.43
N THR A 464 6.83 -3.71 -0.33
CA THR A 464 6.14 -4.99 -0.29
C THR A 464 6.44 -5.74 1.01
N TYR A 465 5.38 -6.37 1.53
CA TYR A 465 5.53 -7.24 2.69
C TYR A 465 6.56 -8.35 2.48
N LYS A 466 6.54 -8.98 1.28
CA LYS A 466 7.41 -10.11 0.94
C LYS A 466 8.90 -9.73 0.96
N ALA A 467 9.24 -8.54 0.45
CA ALA A 467 10.61 -8.02 0.53
C ALA A 467 11.01 -7.72 1.98
N ARG A 468 10.15 -7.01 2.74
CA ARG A 468 10.42 -6.72 4.15
C ARG A 468 10.60 -7.98 4.99
N ALA A 469 9.72 -8.96 4.82
CA ALA A 469 9.81 -10.24 5.53
C ALA A 469 11.06 -11.03 5.14
N GLY A 470 11.41 -11.08 3.85
CA GLY A 470 12.62 -11.72 3.34
C GLY A 470 13.89 -11.09 3.89
N ILE A 471 13.99 -9.75 3.85
CA ILE A 471 15.13 -9.00 4.40
C ILE A 471 15.25 -9.25 5.91
N ARG A 472 14.16 -9.07 6.68
CA ARG A 472 14.18 -9.31 8.14
C ARG A 472 14.55 -10.74 8.48
N LYS A 473 14.02 -11.72 7.73
CA LYS A 473 14.37 -13.13 7.92
C LYS A 473 15.87 -13.37 7.68
N TYR A 474 16.40 -12.79 6.61
CA TYR A 474 17.84 -12.90 6.31
C TYR A 474 18.69 -12.30 7.44
N LEU A 475 18.40 -11.05 7.85
CA LEU A 475 19.10 -10.35 8.94
C LEU A 475 19.00 -11.09 10.28
N ASN A 476 17.86 -11.71 10.59
CA ASN A 476 17.69 -12.53 11.80
C ASN A 476 18.49 -13.85 11.78
N HIS A 477 18.70 -14.46 10.59
CA HIS A 477 19.47 -15.69 10.45
C HIS A 477 20.97 -15.43 10.27
N HIS A 478 21.32 -14.24 9.85
CA HIS A 478 22.68 -13.73 9.71
C HIS A 478 22.75 -12.44 10.54
N PRO A 479 22.58 -12.53 11.88
CA PRO A 479 22.78 -11.34 12.70
C PRO A 479 24.17 -10.85 12.37
N HIS A 480 24.28 -9.56 12.00
CA HIS A 480 25.55 -8.89 12.17
C HIS A 480 25.98 -9.25 13.59
N LYS A 481 27.18 -9.81 13.78
CA LYS A 481 27.75 -9.96 15.11
C LYS A 481 27.45 -8.66 15.82
N GLU A 482 26.75 -8.70 16.96
CA GLU A 482 26.51 -7.51 17.76
C GLU A 482 27.86 -6.82 17.86
N ASP A 483 28.00 -5.67 17.21
CA ASP A 483 29.23 -4.90 17.26
C ASP A 483 29.39 -4.52 18.73
N ASN A 484 30.20 -5.24 19.45
CA ASN A 484 30.57 -4.90 20.82
C ASN A 484 31.23 -3.53 20.90
N LEU A 485 31.59 -2.99 19.72
CA LEU A 485 32.24 -1.71 19.55
C LEU A 485 31.30 -0.71 18.85
N VAL A 486 31.22 0.48 19.41
CA VAL A 486 30.50 1.62 18.84
C VAL A 486 31.52 2.69 18.44
N LEU A 487 31.66 2.95 17.15
CA LEU A 487 32.60 3.96 16.67
C LEU A 487 32.07 5.37 16.94
N CYS A 488 32.93 6.25 17.45
CA CYS A 488 32.58 7.64 17.70
C CYS A 488 32.20 8.37 16.39
N PRO A 489 31.01 8.99 16.30
CA PRO A 489 30.55 9.65 15.09
C PRO A 489 31.34 10.96 14.77
N ILE A 490 32.10 11.49 15.74
CA ILE A 490 32.88 12.72 15.57
C ILE A 490 34.25 12.42 14.97
N CYS A 491 35.03 11.52 15.58
CA CYS A 491 36.39 11.19 15.12
C CYS A 491 36.45 10.02 14.14
N LYS A 492 35.38 9.22 14.04
CA LYS A 492 35.22 8.11 13.10
C LYS A 492 36.49 7.25 12.99
N PRO A 493 36.91 6.59 14.08
CA PRO A 493 38.14 5.79 14.07
C PRO A 493 38.03 4.66 13.05
N ILE A 494 39.11 4.42 12.32
CA ILE A 494 39.21 3.35 11.32
C ILE A 494 40.27 2.33 11.74
N PHE A 495 40.30 1.17 11.07
CA PHE A 495 41.31 0.16 11.34
C PHE A 495 42.75 0.72 11.17
N GLY A 496 43.59 0.49 12.17
CA GLY A 496 44.97 1.01 12.21
C GLY A 496 45.15 2.37 12.90
N ASP A 497 44.06 3.04 13.33
CA ASP A 497 44.16 4.23 14.18
C ASP A 497 44.61 3.84 15.61
N GLU A 498 45.28 4.77 16.31
CA GLU A 498 45.50 4.68 17.75
C GLU A 498 44.18 5.02 18.46
N VAL A 499 43.55 4.01 19.08
CA VAL A 499 42.21 4.14 19.65
C VAL A 499 42.17 3.91 21.15
N ILE A 500 41.16 4.48 21.79
CA ILE A 500 40.80 4.28 23.20
C ILE A 500 39.32 3.93 23.28
N GLY A 501 38.95 2.97 24.12
CA GLY A 501 37.58 2.51 24.33
C GLY A 501 37.02 2.96 25.68
N PHE A 502 35.72 3.27 25.69
CA PHE A 502 34.95 3.57 26.91
C PHE A 502 33.75 2.62 27.00
N ARG A 503 33.69 1.85 28.11
CA ARG A 503 32.59 0.91 28.31
C ARG A 503 31.27 1.67 28.57
N LEU A 504 30.25 1.37 27.78
CA LEU A 504 28.90 1.94 27.89
C LEU A 504 28.08 1.12 28.91
N PRO A 505 27.00 1.72 29.47
CA PRO A 505 26.12 1.03 30.43
C PRO A 505 25.41 -0.20 29.86
N ASP A 506 25.28 -0.30 28.55
CA ASP A 506 24.69 -1.44 27.83
C ASP A 506 25.68 -2.58 27.55
N GLY A 507 26.94 -2.45 28.03
CA GLY A 507 28.00 -3.43 27.88
C GLY A 507 28.84 -3.31 26.62
N ARG A 508 28.49 -2.42 25.67
CA ARG A 508 29.30 -2.12 24.47
C ARG A 508 30.46 -1.18 24.81
N THR A 509 31.46 -1.13 23.93
CA THR A 509 32.61 -0.21 24.07
C THR A 509 32.56 0.85 22.98
N GLU A 510 32.43 2.13 23.36
CA GLU A 510 32.53 3.26 22.44
C GLU A 510 34.01 3.56 22.16
N VAL A 511 34.37 3.52 20.88
CA VAL A 511 35.76 3.64 20.41
C VAL A 511 36.03 5.02 19.85
N HIS A 512 37.12 5.63 20.28
CA HIS A 512 37.54 6.96 19.80
C HIS A 512 39.04 6.89 19.39
N GLN A 513 39.43 7.79 18.49
CA GLN A 513 40.87 8.09 18.29
C GLN A 513 41.42 8.73 19.57
N CYS A 514 42.69 8.40 19.95
CA CYS A 514 43.29 8.87 21.20
C CYS A 514 43.32 10.41 21.35
N HIS A 515 43.36 11.14 20.29
CA HIS A 515 43.35 12.62 20.27
C HIS A 515 41.98 13.25 20.08
N CYS A 516 40.92 12.47 20.08
CA CYS A 516 39.55 12.95 19.97
C CYS A 516 39.17 13.79 21.21
N ARG A 517 38.66 15.01 21.00
CA ARG A 517 38.27 15.91 22.08
C ARG A 517 37.23 15.27 23.02
N LYS A 518 36.26 14.55 22.46
CA LYS A 518 35.24 13.81 23.25
C LYS A 518 35.87 12.68 24.07
N ALA A 519 36.92 11.99 23.55
CA ALA A 519 37.65 11.00 24.29
C ALA A 519 38.42 11.61 25.48
N ILE A 520 39.07 12.75 25.26
CA ILE A 520 39.82 13.47 26.32
C ILE A 520 38.83 13.93 27.43
N GLU A 521 37.69 14.48 27.07
CA GLU A 521 36.64 14.90 28.02
C GLU A 521 36.10 13.70 28.82
N LYS A 522 35.83 12.57 28.14
CA LYS A 522 35.40 11.33 28.81
C LYS A 522 36.47 10.73 29.71
N ALA A 523 37.72 10.69 29.25
CA ALA A 523 38.84 10.16 30.04
C ALA A 523 39.05 10.94 31.34
N ALA A 524 38.81 12.26 31.32
CA ALA A 524 38.89 13.12 32.51
C ALA A 524 37.77 12.84 33.55
N GLN A 525 36.66 12.23 33.10
CA GLN A 525 35.50 11.92 33.95
C GLN A 525 35.35 10.45 34.29
N ALA A 526 35.98 9.56 33.53
CA ALA A 526 35.87 8.11 33.66
C ALA A 526 36.90 7.56 34.61
N GLY A 527 36.47 6.86 35.66
CA GLY A 527 37.34 6.06 36.51
C GLY A 527 37.82 4.77 35.78
N ASP A 528 37.51 3.58 36.32
CA ASP A 528 37.95 2.28 35.81
C ASP A 528 37.28 1.78 34.50
N SER A 529 36.56 2.66 33.76
CA SER A 529 35.81 2.27 32.54
C SER A 529 36.58 2.47 31.23
N ILE A 530 37.89 2.69 31.29
CA ILE A 530 38.75 2.94 30.12
C ILE A 530 39.39 1.63 29.65
N GLU A 531 39.19 1.26 28.38
CA GLU A 531 39.90 0.16 27.73
C GLU A 531 41.01 0.71 26.85
N SER A 532 42.27 0.51 27.29
CA SER A 532 43.46 1.00 26.58
C SER A 532 43.89 0.14 25.37
N LYS A 533 43.30 -1.04 25.20
CA LYS A 533 43.50 -1.93 24.05
C LYS A 533 42.13 -2.35 23.52
N VAL A 534 41.73 -1.74 22.43
CA VAL A 534 40.52 -2.12 21.70
C VAL A 534 40.95 -2.91 20.48
N ASP A 535 40.41 -4.12 20.33
CA ASP A 535 40.65 -4.94 19.15
C ASP A 535 39.75 -4.46 18.01
N MET A 536 40.35 -3.83 16.99
CA MET A 536 39.69 -3.29 15.79
C MET A 536 39.71 -4.26 14.60
N THR A 537 40.14 -5.52 14.79
CA THR A 537 40.23 -6.50 13.67
C THR A 537 38.87 -6.77 12.99
N GLU A 538 37.77 -6.59 13.70
CA GLU A 538 36.43 -6.72 13.13
C GLU A 538 36.16 -5.66 12.02
N PHE A 539 36.91 -4.54 12.03
CA PHE A 539 36.78 -3.44 11.09
C PHE A 539 37.79 -3.46 9.94
N GLU A 540 38.68 -4.44 9.90
CA GLU A 540 39.77 -4.57 8.89
C GLU A 540 39.20 -4.64 7.45
N GLN A 541 38.03 -5.25 7.27
CA GLN A 541 37.38 -5.37 5.96
C GLN A 541 36.31 -4.32 5.68
N MET A 542 36.04 -3.40 6.62
CA MET A 542 35.11 -2.32 6.41
C MET A 542 35.70 -1.23 5.53
N ALA A 543 34.92 -0.78 4.54
CA ALA A 543 35.29 0.33 3.68
C ALA A 543 34.76 1.65 4.26
N TYR A 544 35.63 2.63 4.45
CA TYR A 544 35.32 3.95 5.02
C TYR A 544 35.42 5.02 3.93
N PRO A 545 34.39 5.84 3.72
CA PRO A 545 34.46 6.96 2.77
C PRO A 545 35.33 8.07 3.33
N ILE A 546 36.31 8.50 2.57
CA ILE A 546 37.10 9.71 2.81
C ILE A 546 36.96 10.67 1.64
N HIS A 547 36.90 11.96 1.92
CA HIS A 547 36.85 13.01 0.91
C HIS A 547 38.25 13.55 0.66
N ILE A 548 38.64 13.60 -0.60
CA ILE A 548 39.92 14.13 -1.04
C ILE A 548 39.69 15.32 -1.96
N HIS A 549 40.33 16.42 -1.62
CA HIS A 549 40.35 17.62 -2.41
C HIS A 549 41.75 17.85 -2.99
N VAL A 550 41.86 17.88 -4.32
CA VAL A 550 43.12 18.07 -5.04
C VAL A 550 43.06 19.38 -5.81
N LYS A 551 44.09 20.22 -5.65
CA LYS A 551 44.32 21.39 -6.50
C LYS A 551 45.52 21.16 -7.42
N SER A 552 45.31 21.39 -8.71
CA SER A 552 46.31 21.18 -9.75
C SER A 552 46.21 22.22 -10.83
N VAL A 553 47.28 22.34 -11.65
CA VAL A 553 47.21 23.12 -12.88
C VAL A 553 46.54 22.27 -13.98
N ASN A 554 45.71 22.92 -14.80
CA ASN A 554 44.99 22.26 -15.89
C ASN A 554 46.00 21.66 -16.88
N LYS A 555 46.06 20.35 -16.93
CA LYS A 555 46.81 19.57 -17.92
C LYS A 555 45.97 18.39 -18.38
N ASP A 556 46.05 18.09 -19.67
CA ASP A 556 45.38 16.93 -20.25
C ASP A 556 45.74 15.64 -19.49
N GLN A 557 44.70 14.84 -19.20
CA GLN A 557 44.79 13.52 -18.61
C GLN A 557 45.09 13.44 -17.10
N LEU A 558 45.25 14.52 -16.33
CA LEU A 558 45.54 14.42 -14.89
C LEU A 558 44.39 13.73 -14.13
N LEU A 559 43.14 14.05 -14.47
CA LEU A 559 41.96 13.41 -13.88
C LEU A 559 41.96 11.90 -14.14
N LEU A 560 42.26 11.48 -15.38
CA LEU A 560 42.36 10.07 -15.74
C LEU A 560 43.50 9.38 -14.97
N THR A 561 44.61 10.10 -14.77
CA THR A 561 45.76 9.57 -13.98
C THR A 561 45.37 9.35 -12.52
N ILE A 562 44.58 10.25 -11.90
CA ILE A 562 44.09 10.10 -10.53
C ILE A 562 43.13 8.91 -10.45
N ILE A 563 42.19 8.77 -11.38
CA ILE A 563 41.24 7.66 -11.43
C ILE A 563 41.99 6.33 -11.58
N SER A 564 42.93 6.23 -12.52
CA SER A 564 43.72 5.02 -12.74
C SER A 564 44.59 4.69 -11.53
N LEU A 565 45.19 5.69 -10.88
CA LEU A 565 45.97 5.53 -9.65
C LEU A 565 45.13 4.88 -8.53
N VAL A 566 43.93 5.44 -8.28
CA VAL A 566 43.03 4.99 -7.21
C VAL A 566 42.45 3.61 -7.52
N SER A 567 41.89 3.44 -8.72
CA SER A 567 41.11 2.23 -9.04
C SER A 567 41.97 1.06 -9.53
N GLU A 568 42.97 1.32 -10.41
CA GLU A 568 43.73 0.24 -11.03
C GLU A 568 45.00 -0.12 -10.22
N ARG A 569 45.69 0.90 -9.72
CA ARG A 569 46.96 0.67 -9.01
C ARG A 569 46.78 0.35 -7.53
N MET A 570 45.83 1.06 -6.88
CA MET A 570 45.58 0.87 -5.44
C MET A 570 44.39 -0.05 -5.18
N GLY A 571 43.56 -0.36 -6.17
CA GLY A 571 42.39 -1.22 -6.03
C GLY A 571 41.28 -0.64 -5.16
N LEU A 572 41.28 0.68 -4.94
CA LEU A 572 40.29 1.36 -4.11
C LEU A 572 39.07 1.77 -4.92
N SER A 573 37.90 1.75 -4.29
CA SER A 573 36.65 2.17 -4.93
C SER A 573 36.49 3.69 -4.88
N LEU A 574 36.13 4.29 -6.03
CA LEU A 574 35.80 5.70 -6.15
C LEU A 574 34.29 5.93 -5.98
N GLY A 575 33.91 6.91 -5.19
CA GLY A 575 32.56 7.42 -5.06
C GLY A 575 32.27 8.63 -5.95
N ASN A 576 31.66 9.68 -5.38
CA ASN A 576 31.38 10.91 -6.10
C ASN A 576 32.67 11.62 -6.52
N LEU A 577 32.70 12.09 -7.78
CA LEU A 577 33.83 12.85 -8.32
C LEU A 577 33.29 14.11 -9.02
N GLN A 578 33.79 15.27 -8.58
CA GLN A 578 33.50 16.56 -9.18
C GLN A 578 34.81 17.29 -9.49
N SER A 579 34.90 17.90 -10.66
CA SER A 579 36.03 18.72 -11.06
C SER A 579 35.58 20.06 -11.63
N THR A 580 36.16 21.13 -11.14
CA THR A 580 35.90 22.50 -11.58
C THR A 580 37.19 23.14 -12.04
N ILE A 581 37.13 23.93 -13.12
CA ILE A 581 38.27 24.64 -13.69
C ILE A 581 38.02 26.14 -13.61
N VAL A 582 38.93 26.87 -12.97
CA VAL A 582 38.89 28.34 -12.89
C VAL A 582 40.31 28.84 -13.15
N ASP A 583 40.51 29.66 -14.17
CA ASP A 583 41.78 30.30 -14.52
C ASP A 583 42.96 29.30 -14.57
N ASP A 584 42.83 28.20 -15.31
CA ASP A 584 43.79 27.10 -15.42
C ASP A 584 44.08 26.32 -14.12
N ILE A 585 43.39 26.61 -13.03
CA ILE A 585 43.44 25.80 -11.80
C ILE A 585 42.28 24.83 -11.80
N VAL A 586 42.61 23.56 -11.64
CA VAL A 586 41.61 22.48 -11.50
C VAL A 586 41.48 22.12 -10.02
N SER A 587 40.26 22.22 -9.52
CA SER A 587 39.91 21.74 -8.20
C SER A 587 39.08 20.47 -8.39
N THR A 588 39.59 19.33 -7.94
CA THR A 588 38.93 18.03 -8.02
C THR A 588 38.61 17.53 -6.63
N ASP A 589 37.34 17.31 -6.37
CA ASP A 589 36.81 16.71 -5.15
C ASP A 589 36.32 15.32 -5.47
N PHE A 590 36.75 14.34 -4.72
CA PHE A 590 36.29 12.94 -4.87
C PHE A 590 36.28 12.18 -3.58
N GLU A 591 35.43 11.19 -3.54
CA GLU A 591 35.27 10.26 -2.42
C GLU A 591 35.96 8.94 -2.76
N VAL A 592 36.75 8.42 -1.82
CA VAL A 592 37.42 7.12 -1.95
C VAL A 592 37.08 6.26 -0.74
N TYR A 593 36.81 4.99 -0.98
CA TYR A 593 36.55 4.03 0.06
C TYR A 593 37.86 3.31 0.43
N VAL A 594 38.30 3.48 1.67
CA VAL A 594 39.55 2.92 2.22
C VAL A 594 39.24 1.99 3.38
N HIS A 595 40.13 1.02 3.66
CA HIS A 595 39.95 0.02 4.71
C HIS A 595 40.84 0.28 5.92
N SER A 596 41.90 1.06 5.77
CA SER A 596 42.86 1.32 6.83
C SER A 596 43.52 2.70 6.76
N HIS A 597 44.08 3.12 7.89
CA HIS A 597 44.84 4.38 7.95
C HIS A 597 46.09 4.37 7.05
N SER A 598 46.73 3.20 6.86
CA SER A 598 47.87 3.07 5.95
C SER A 598 47.49 3.33 4.50
N GLU A 599 46.33 2.86 4.05
CA GLU A 599 45.83 3.14 2.69
C GLU A 599 45.59 4.62 2.45
N ILE A 600 45.12 5.38 3.47
CA ILE A 600 44.95 6.83 3.36
C ILE A 600 46.29 7.51 3.14
N GLN A 601 47.30 7.11 3.89
CA GLN A 601 48.63 7.72 3.79
C GLN A 601 49.29 7.39 2.45
N GLU A 602 49.23 6.12 2.01
CA GLU A 602 49.72 5.71 0.68
C GLU A 602 49.03 6.44 -0.45
N LEU A 603 47.70 6.63 -0.34
CA LEU A 603 46.92 7.38 -1.34
C LEU A 603 47.32 8.87 -1.40
N LYS A 604 47.51 9.49 -0.23
CA LYS A 604 47.96 10.89 -0.17
C LYS A 604 49.36 11.06 -0.77
N ASP A 605 50.29 10.18 -0.42
CA ASP A 605 51.65 10.22 -0.92
C ASP A 605 51.71 9.99 -2.44
N ALA A 606 50.90 9.04 -2.93
CA ALA A 606 50.81 8.74 -4.36
C ALA A 606 50.19 9.91 -5.18
N ILE A 607 49.17 10.56 -4.65
CA ILE A 607 48.57 11.73 -5.32
C ILE A 607 49.51 12.97 -5.24
N ALA A 608 50.13 13.19 -4.10
CA ALA A 608 51.08 14.29 -3.94
C ALA A 608 52.32 14.16 -4.83
N ALA A 609 52.70 12.94 -5.19
CA ALA A 609 53.81 12.65 -6.12
C ALA A 609 53.45 12.92 -7.60
N LEU A 610 52.18 13.13 -7.93
CA LEU A 610 51.77 13.42 -9.30
C LEU A 610 52.27 14.81 -9.75
N PRO A 611 52.81 14.94 -10.97
CA PRO A 611 53.23 16.21 -11.49
C PRO A 611 52.04 17.17 -11.64
N ASN A 612 52.25 18.46 -11.29
CA ASN A 612 51.24 19.53 -11.34
C ASN A 612 50.14 19.50 -10.26
N VAL A 613 50.25 18.67 -9.24
CA VAL A 613 49.44 18.74 -8.01
C VAL A 613 50.13 19.69 -7.03
N TYR A 614 49.44 20.72 -6.58
CA TYR A 614 49.96 21.76 -5.69
C TYR A 614 49.24 21.87 -4.36
N GLY A 615 48.14 21.18 -4.22
CA GLY A 615 47.37 21.14 -2.97
C GLY A 615 46.60 19.88 -2.83
N LEU A 616 46.72 19.24 -1.66
CA LEU A 616 45.99 18.02 -1.29
C LEU A 616 45.42 18.22 0.12
N ARG A 617 44.14 17.93 0.28
CA ARG A 617 43.45 17.90 1.58
C ARG A 617 42.55 16.66 1.65
N SER A 618 42.45 16.05 2.84
CA SER A 618 41.49 15.01 3.12
C SER A 618 40.67 15.39 4.35
N TYR A 619 39.41 15.06 4.36
CA TYR A 619 38.48 15.31 5.46
C TYR A 619 37.38 14.26 5.48
#